data_e1efce781df64ab7a5359d139f6c9cc2
#
_entry.id   e1efce781df64ab7a5359d139f6c9cc2
#
_cell.length_a   1.000
_cell.length_b   1.000
_cell.length_c   1.000
_cell.angle_alpha   90.00
_cell.angle_beta   90.00
_cell.angle_gamma   90.00
#
_symmetry.space_group_name_H-M   'P 1'
#
loop_
_entity.id
_entity.type
_entity.pdbx_description
1 polymer ?
#
loop_
_entity_poly.entity_id
_entity_poly.type
_entity_poly.pdbx_seq_one_letter_code
_entity_poly.pdbx_strand_id
1 'polypeptide(L)'
;MDTKTFTKKYYVDRKNTDCIKWDDKAAKGKLPMFIADMDFKTEDKINAALASRIKHGSYGYTFLPEDYYDTLNAWNKKRNNITYKKEAIRFSKGAVDAIIQIIHALTKEKDAILITTPVYPPFFGSVKTTKRTLVTSSLIRTNGLYTFNYEDIEKKFKEKKVKVLILCSPHNPLGRVWTKKELDKLFALTHKYHVLVISDEVHSDIIMSGHKFIPSLSFKKYENEIITITALSKTFSLAIFAHCHIVIPNKKLRDKFDKYQNEYHLASVNAFCAYPSYYGYKYGEEWLDSLNKVVEENYCYLCLRLGKYVDILPLEGTYLAFVDFKGYTKNAYKFLYEKCDLMATAGEKFDAKCATWARLNLATSLANVKKACDAIEKELKK
;
A
#
# COMPACT_ATOMS: atom_id res chain seq x y z
N MET A 1 -18.44 -6.55 -13.71
CA MET A 1 -17.83 -7.11 -14.97
C MET A 1 -17.10 -8.40 -14.62
N ASP A 2 -17.10 -9.44 -15.49
CA ASP A 2 -16.27 -10.63 -15.29
C ASP A 2 -14.79 -10.34 -15.58
N THR A 3 -13.89 -11.25 -15.12
CA THR A 3 -12.42 -11.05 -15.18
C THR A 3 -11.88 -11.03 -16.59
N LYS A 4 -12.44 -11.85 -17.49
CA LYS A 4 -12.03 -11.95 -18.90
C LYS A 4 -12.38 -10.68 -19.66
N THR A 5 -13.61 -10.19 -19.49
CA THR A 5 -14.10 -8.93 -20.08
C THR A 5 -13.31 -7.74 -19.54
N PHE A 6 -13.05 -7.69 -18.22
CA PHE A 6 -12.24 -6.65 -17.61
C PHE A 6 -10.82 -6.64 -18.20
N THR A 7 -10.17 -7.80 -18.25
CA THR A 7 -8.80 -7.90 -18.78
C THR A 7 -8.75 -7.48 -20.26
N LYS A 8 -9.71 -7.93 -21.09
CA LYS A 8 -9.77 -7.52 -22.49
C LYS A 8 -9.91 -6.01 -22.67
N LYS A 9 -10.68 -5.35 -21.79
CA LYS A 9 -10.96 -3.91 -21.87
C LYS A 9 -9.84 -3.05 -21.30
N TYR A 10 -9.23 -3.46 -20.19
CA TYR A 10 -8.36 -2.58 -19.39
C TYR A 10 -6.88 -2.97 -19.40
N TYR A 11 -6.51 -4.21 -19.75
CA TYR A 11 -5.10 -4.57 -19.88
C TYR A 11 -4.45 -3.78 -21.01
N VAL A 12 -3.24 -3.23 -20.73
CA VAL A 12 -2.48 -2.44 -21.70
C VAL A 12 -1.03 -2.92 -21.76
N ASP A 13 -0.45 -2.91 -22.95
CA ASP A 13 1.00 -3.03 -23.12
C ASP A 13 1.63 -1.71 -22.67
N ARG A 14 2.56 -1.81 -21.73
CA ARG A 14 3.23 -0.65 -21.14
C ARG A 14 4.70 -0.52 -21.57
N LYS A 15 5.14 -1.32 -22.55
CA LYS A 15 6.48 -1.22 -23.11
C LYS A 15 6.60 0.05 -23.95
N ASN A 16 7.78 0.64 -23.95
CA ASN A 16 8.10 1.88 -24.68
C ASN A 16 7.17 3.06 -24.30
N THR A 17 6.83 3.17 -23.04
CA THR A 17 5.99 4.24 -22.47
C THR A 17 6.69 4.94 -21.31
N ASP A 18 7.99 4.78 -21.17
CA ASP A 18 8.81 5.24 -20.04
C ASP A 18 8.35 4.66 -18.69
N CYS A 19 7.73 3.49 -18.76
CA CYS A 19 7.18 2.81 -17.59
C CYS A 19 8.28 2.09 -16.80
N ILE A 20 8.52 2.50 -15.56
CA ILE A 20 9.52 1.87 -14.69
C ILE A 20 9.36 0.34 -14.64
N LYS A 21 8.13 -0.17 -14.62
CA LYS A 21 7.89 -1.62 -14.53
C LYS A 21 8.34 -2.38 -15.77
N TRP A 22 8.13 -1.84 -16.97
CA TRP A 22 8.38 -2.55 -18.23
C TRP A 22 9.63 -2.08 -18.97
N ASP A 23 10.03 -0.82 -18.76
CA ASP A 23 11.12 -0.20 -19.53
C ASP A 23 12.40 -0.03 -18.70
N ASP A 24 12.42 -0.50 -17.42
CA ASP A 24 13.64 -0.58 -16.62
C ASP A 24 14.67 -1.49 -17.34
N LYS A 25 15.91 -1.01 -17.44
CA LYS A 25 17.00 -1.76 -18.10
C LYS A 25 17.19 -3.15 -17.48
N ALA A 26 17.00 -3.28 -16.14
CA ALA A 26 17.08 -4.56 -15.45
C ALA A 26 15.91 -5.49 -15.77
N ALA A 27 14.77 -4.96 -16.26
CA ALA A 27 13.62 -5.76 -16.67
C ALA A 27 13.72 -6.23 -18.14
N LYS A 28 14.74 -5.81 -18.90
CA LYS A 28 14.89 -6.18 -20.32
C LYS A 28 14.99 -7.70 -20.48
N GLY A 29 14.11 -8.28 -21.28
CA GLY A 29 14.04 -9.73 -21.50
C GLY A 29 13.39 -10.52 -20.37
N LYS A 30 12.91 -9.85 -19.31
CA LYS A 30 12.25 -10.48 -18.16
C LYS A 30 10.76 -10.15 -18.14
N LEU A 31 9.95 -11.02 -17.52
CA LEU A 31 8.57 -10.68 -17.20
C LEU A 31 8.55 -9.92 -15.87
N PRO A 32 8.13 -8.62 -15.86
CA PRO A 32 8.16 -7.82 -14.66
C PRO A 32 6.95 -8.10 -13.76
N MET A 33 7.20 -8.67 -12.60
CA MET A 33 6.23 -8.86 -11.51
C MET A 33 6.67 -8.14 -10.23
N PHE A 34 7.54 -7.14 -10.35
CA PHE A 34 7.98 -6.29 -9.24
C PHE A 34 7.15 -5.01 -9.16
N ILE A 35 7.50 -4.12 -8.24
CA ILE A 35 6.82 -2.84 -7.97
C ILE A 35 5.29 -2.94 -7.86
N ALA A 36 4.70 -2.16 -6.95
CA ALA A 36 3.25 -2.11 -6.77
C ALA A 36 2.62 -1.14 -7.78
N ASP A 37 2.58 -1.56 -9.04
CA ASP A 37 2.04 -0.84 -10.20
C ASP A 37 1.33 -1.82 -11.13
N MET A 38 0.14 -1.46 -11.65
CA MET A 38 -0.72 -2.37 -12.40
C MET A 38 -0.45 -2.32 -13.90
N ASP A 39 -0.83 -3.39 -14.60
CA ASP A 39 -0.84 -3.44 -16.07
C ASP A 39 -2.25 -3.18 -16.65
N PHE A 40 -3.08 -2.49 -15.89
CA PHE A 40 -4.42 -2.08 -16.30
C PHE A 40 -4.49 -0.55 -16.36
N LYS A 41 -5.10 -0.01 -17.44
CA LYS A 41 -5.45 1.41 -17.48
C LYS A 41 -6.50 1.70 -16.42
N THR A 42 -6.48 2.92 -15.89
CA THR A 42 -7.47 3.37 -14.93
C THR A 42 -8.89 3.41 -15.53
N GLU A 43 -9.89 3.61 -14.69
CA GLU A 43 -11.30 3.68 -15.05
C GLU A 43 -11.55 4.76 -16.14
N ASP A 44 -12.47 4.47 -17.09
CA ASP A 44 -12.65 5.30 -18.29
C ASP A 44 -13.09 6.74 -17.98
N LYS A 45 -13.92 6.97 -16.95
CA LYS A 45 -14.37 8.33 -16.58
C LYS A 45 -13.26 9.14 -15.91
N ILE A 46 -12.30 8.50 -15.23
CA ILE A 46 -11.09 9.16 -14.75
C ILE A 46 -10.27 9.65 -15.94
N ASN A 47 -10.05 8.79 -16.93
CA ASN A 47 -9.32 9.18 -18.16
C ASN A 47 -10.04 10.28 -18.94
N ALA A 48 -11.37 10.18 -19.08
CA ALA A 48 -12.17 11.20 -19.77
C ALA A 48 -12.09 12.57 -19.08
N ALA A 49 -12.10 12.60 -17.75
CA ALA A 49 -11.97 13.84 -16.99
C ALA A 49 -10.59 14.48 -17.17
N LEU A 50 -9.52 13.68 -17.14
CA LEU A 50 -8.16 14.15 -17.42
C LEU A 50 -8.04 14.69 -18.86
N ALA A 51 -8.55 13.94 -19.85
CA ALA A 51 -8.54 14.37 -21.24
C ALA A 51 -9.30 15.69 -21.44
N SER A 52 -10.45 15.85 -20.81
CA SER A 52 -11.21 17.10 -20.82
C SER A 52 -10.41 18.29 -20.25
N ARG A 53 -9.70 18.07 -19.13
CA ARG A 53 -8.86 19.11 -18.52
C ARG A 53 -7.66 19.46 -19.40
N ILE A 54 -7.05 18.48 -20.04
CA ILE A 54 -5.95 18.69 -21.01
C ILE A 54 -6.47 19.47 -22.22
N LYS A 55 -7.64 19.11 -22.77
CA LYS A 55 -8.26 19.81 -23.90
C LYS A 55 -8.59 21.27 -23.56
N HIS A 56 -8.96 21.58 -22.30
CA HIS A 56 -9.19 22.95 -21.85
C HIS A 56 -7.92 23.82 -21.96
N GLY A 57 -6.73 23.26 -21.74
CA GLY A 57 -5.43 23.90 -22.03
C GLY A 57 -4.96 24.97 -21.05
N SER A 58 -5.74 25.31 -20.00
CA SER A 58 -5.33 26.27 -18.97
C SER A 58 -5.08 25.53 -17.65
N TYR A 59 -3.87 25.67 -17.09
CA TYR A 59 -3.39 24.97 -15.90
C TYR A 59 -3.07 25.92 -14.74
N GLY A 60 -3.78 27.06 -14.68
CA GLY A 60 -3.64 28.03 -13.60
C GLY A 60 -4.14 27.51 -12.25
N TYR A 61 -4.09 28.40 -11.24
CA TYR A 61 -4.59 28.06 -9.90
C TYR A 61 -6.03 27.59 -9.94
N THR A 62 -6.31 26.47 -9.30
CA THR A 62 -7.60 25.79 -9.43
C THR A 62 -8.04 25.26 -8.05
N PHE A 63 -9.32 25.45 -7.72
CA PHE A 63 -9.93 24.86 -6.53
C PHE A 63 -10.20 23.37 -6.73
N LEU A 64 -10.28 22.64 -5.61
CA LEU A 64 -10.89 21.31 -5.61
C LEU A 64 -12.37 21.43 -6.00
N PRO A 65 -12.98 20.37 -6.59
CA PRO A 65 -14.44 20.32 -6.78
C PRO A 65 -15.18 20.65 -5.49
N GLU A 66 -16.29 21.35 -5.56
CA GLU A 66 -17.05 21.78 -4.39
C GLU A 66 -17.49 20.61 -3.52
N ASP A 67 -17.93 19.50 -4.13
CA ASP A 67 -18.37 18.27 -3.48
C ASP A 67 -17.23 17.25 -3.23
N TYR A 68 -15.96 17.68 -3.29
CA TYR A 68 -14.80 16.79 -3.15
C TYR A 68 -14.83 15.96 -1.86
N TYR A 69 -15.07 16.62 -0.74
CA TYR A 69 -15.06 15.96 0.58
C TYR A 69 -16.28 15.06 0.78
N ASP A 70 -17.42 15.45 0.23
CA ASP A 70 -18.65 14.66 0.27
C ASP A 70 -18.49 13.40 -0.57
N THR A 71 -17.89 13.51 -1.75
CA THR A 71 -17.59 12.40 -2.65
C THR A 71 -16.59 11.42 -1.99
N LEU A 72 -15.52 11.92 -1.37
CA LEU A 72 -14.57 11.12 -0.60
C LEU A 72 -15.27 10.39 0.55
N ASN A 73 -16.14 11.10 1.29
CA ASN A 73 -16.86 10.51 2.42
C ASN A 73 -17.92 9.50 1.99
N ALA A 74 -18.61 9.73 0.85
CA ALA A 74 -19.55 8.76 0.29
C ALA A 74 -18.87 7.42 -0.04
N TRP A 75 -17.69 7.49 -0.67
CA TRP A 75 -16.87 6.31 -0.94
C TRP A 75 -16.47 5.58 0.34
N ASN A 76 -15.85 6.28 1.28
CA ASN A 76 -15.38 5.67 2.53
C ASN A 76 -16.52 5.14 3.40
N LYS A 77 -17.67 5.84 3.41
CA LYS A 77 -18.87 5.36 4.12
C LYS A 77 -19.39 4.06 3.54
N LYS A 78 -19.47 4.00 2.20
CA LYS A 78 -19.99 2.82 1.50
C LYS A 78 -19.07 1.60 1.66
N ARG A 79 -17.76 1.78 1.46
CA ARG A 79 -16.80 0.67 1.45
C ARG A 79 -16.31 0.27 2.84
N ASN A 80 -16.07 1.23 3.71
CA ASN A 80 -15.37 1.02 4.97
C ASN A 80 -16.18 1.45 6.21
N ASN A 81 -17.41 1.94 6.01
CA ASN A 81 -18.29 2.46 7.05
C ASN A 81 -17.65 3.54 7.94
N ILE A 82 -16.86 4.43 7.32
CA ILE A 82 -16.21 5.56 8.00
C ILE A 82 -16.41 6.86 7.22
N THR A 83 -16.44 7.99 7.93
CA THR A 83 -16.41 9.34 7.35
C THR A 83 -15.40 10.19 8.11
N TYR A 84 -14.82 11.16 7.42
CA TYR A 84 -13.83 12.07 7.98
C TYR A 84 -14.37 13.49 7.99
N LYS A 85 -14.12 14.24 9.07
CA LYS A 85 -14.42 15.65 9.12
C LYS A 85 -13.50 16.41 8.15
N LYS A 86 -14.04 17.33 7.36
CA LYS A 86 -13.28 18.14 6.40
C LYS A 86 -12.06 18.81 7.04
N GLU A 87 -12.24 19.39 8.22
CA GLU A 87 -11.17 20.04 8.97
C GLU A 87 -10.07 19.10 9.45
N ALA A 88 -10.30 17.77 9.45
CA ALA A 88 -9.28 16.78 9.83
C ALA A 88 -8.39 16.35 8.64
N ILE A 89 -8.77 16.69 7.40
CA ILE A 89 -8.09 16.22 6.19
C ILE A 89 -7.00 17.21 5.77
N ARG A 90 -5.81 16.67 5.46
CA ARG A 90 -4.68 17.36 4.84
C ARG A 90 -4.21 16.56 3.64
N PHE A 91 -3.34 17.16 2.83
CA PHE A 91 -2.87 16.58 1.58
C PHE A 91 -1.34 16.46 1.56
N SER A 92 -0.86 15.49 0.79
CA SER A 92 0.56 15.31 0.51
C SER A 92 0.76 14.64 -0.87
N LYS A 93 1.99 14.63 -1.36
CA LYS A 93 2.38 14.08 -2.67
C LYS A 93 2.39 12.54 -2.73
N GLY A 94 2.01 11.87 -1.64
CA GLY A 94 1.96 10.42 -1.52
C GLY A 94 2.27 9.94 -0.11
N ALA A 95 2.05 8.65 0.18
CA ALA A 95 2.12 8.10 1.53
C ALA A 95 3.51 8.27 2.18
N VAL A 96 4.58 8.03 1.44
CA VAL A 96 5.96 8.17 1.97
C VAL A 96 6.26 9.62 2.33
N ASP A 97 5.88 10.57 1.47
CA ASP A 97 6.00 12.00 1.74
C ASP A 97 5.16 12.41 2.96
N ALA A 98 3.93 11.91 3.06
CA ALA A 98 3.06 12.14 4.22
C ALA A 98 3.69 11.63 5.53
N ILE A 99 4.25 10.41 5.53
CA ILE A 99 4.94 9.84 6.69
C ILE A 99 6.11 10.72 7.11
N ILE A 100 6.93 11.15 6.17
CA ILE A 100 8.09 12.03 6.43
C ILE A 100 7.63 13.36 7.02
N GLN A 101 6.60 14.00 6.46
CA GLN A 101 6.04 15.24 6.98
C GLN A 101 5.49 15.08 8.40
N ILE A 102 4.73 14.00 8.69
CA ILE A 102 4.19 13.71 10.01
C ILE A 102 5.32 13.50 11.02
N ILE A 103 6.36 12.74 10.66
CA ILE A 103 7.53 12.51 11.50
C ILE A 103 8.21 13.84 11.83
N HIS A 104 8.46 14.70 10.85
CA HIS A 104 9.09 16.01 11.09
C HIS A 104 8.23 16.91 11.97
N ALA A 105 6.94 16.99 11.71
CA ALA A 105 6.02 17.87 12.43
C ALA A 105 5.80 17.48 13.90
N LEU A 106 5.81 16.17 14.20
CA LEU A 106 5.33 15.64 15.48
C LEU A 106 6.38 14.97 16.33
N THR A 107 7.62 14.83 15.84
CA THR A 107 8.73 14.22 16.59
C THR A 107 10.00 15.06 16.48
N LYS A 108 10.98 14.78 17.34
CA LYS A 108 12.31 15.39 17.33
C LYS A 108 13.35 14.41 16.79
N GLU A 109 14.50 14.91 16.37
CA GLU A 109 15.66 14.05 16.06
C GLU A 109 15.96 13.11 17.22
N LYS A 110 16.35 11.87 16.92
CA LYS A 110 16.62 10.78 17.85
C LYS A 110 15.38 10.19 18.55
N ASP A 111 14.18 10.75 18.40
CA ASP A 111 12.97 10.07 18.88
C ASP A 111 12.85 8.67 18.24
N ALA A 112 12.44 7.68 19.03
CA ALA A 112 12.33 6.31 18.57
C ALA A 112 11.01 6.08 17.80
N ILE A 113 11.12 5.47 16.61
CA ILE A 113 9.98 5.09 15.76
C ILE A 113 10.03 3.60 15.54
N LEU A 114 8.94 2.91 15.86
CA LEU A 114 8.80 1.47 15.67
C LEU A 114 8.10 1.15 14.35
N ILE A 115 8.65 0.17 13.65
CA ILE A 115 8.01 -0.51 12.52
C ILE A 115 7.99 -2.02 12.77
N THR A 116 6.98 -2.71 12.25
CA THR A 116 6.90 -4.19 12.32
C THR A 116 7.43 -4.79 11.03
N THR A 117 8.32 -5.80 11.13
CA THR A 117 8.96 -6.42 9.95
C THR A 117 8.54 -7.87 9.72
N PRO A 118 8.54 -8.39 8.47
CA PRO A 118 8.90 -7.70 7.22
C PRO A 118 7.86 -6.64 6.83
N VAL A 119 8.29 -5.50 6.26
CA VAL A 119 7.37 -4.40 5.89
C VAL A 119 7.90 -3.59 4.71
N TYR A 120 7.06 -2.77 4.13
CA TYR A 120 7.33 -1.87 3.01
C TYR A 120 8.65 -1.09 3.19
N PRO A 121 9.64 -1.28 2.29
CA PRO A 121 10.99 -0.77 2.48
C PRO A 121 11.11 0.74 2.72
N PRO A 122 10.30 1.61 2.10
CA PRO A 122 10.37 3.04 2.35
C PRO A 122 10.09 3.47 3.81
N PHE A 123 9.46 2.63 4.65
CA PHE A 123 9.31 2.96 6.08
C PHE A 123 10.67 3.05 6.78
N PHE A 124 11.59 2.13 6.47
CA PHE A 124 12.97 2.20 6.97
C PHE A 124 13.65 3.50 6.55
N GLY A 125 13.50 3.87 5.26
CA GLY A 125 14.03 5.10 4.70
C GLY A 125 13.46 6.33 5.41
N SER A 126 12.13 6.40 5.58
CA SER A 126 11.45 7.53 6.23
C SER A 126 11.96 7.79 7.65
N VAL A 127 12.22 6.73 8.42
CA VAL A 127 12.78 6.88 9.78
C VAL A 127 14.24 7.34 9.74
N LYS A 128 15.06 6.73 8.88
CA LYS A 128 16.50 7.02 8.80
C LYS A 128 16.78 8.42 8.25
N THR A 129 16.15 8.80 7.14
CA THR A 129 16.38 10.10 6.49
C THR A 129 15.92 11.27 7.34
N THR A 130 14.92 11.04 8.20
CA THR A 130 14.47 12.04 9.17
C THR A 130 15.32 12.09 10.46
N LYS A 131 16.41 11.32 10.55
CA LYS A 131 17.31 11.23 11.71
C LYS A 131 16.61 10.76 13.00
N ARG A 132 15.57 9.93 12.87
CA ARG A 132 14.91 9.29 14.01
C ARG A 132 15.56 7.93 14.27
N THR A 133 15.41 7.43 15.49
CA THR A 133 15.93 6.12 15.89
C THR A 133 14.98 5.04 15.42
N LEU A 134 15.45 4.19 14.51
CA LEU A 134 14.69 3.04 14.03
C LEU A 134 14.63 1.94 15.08
N VAL A 135 13.43 1.52 15.45
CA VAL A 135 13.15 0.34 16.29
C VAL A 135 12.32 -0.63 15.46
N THR A 136 12.70 -1.90 15.42
CA THR A 136 11.96 -2.93 14.70
C THR A 136 11.40 -3.97 15.65
N SER A 137 10.20 -4.49 15.35
CA SER A 137 9.62 -5.67 15.97
C SER A 137 9.25 -6.67 14.88
N SER A 138 9.82 -7.88 14.96
CA SER A 138 9.49 -8.92 13.98
C SER A 138 8.08 -9.44 14.21
N LEU A 139 7.27 -9.45 13.16
CA LEU A 139 6.01 -10.18 13.14
C LEU A 139 6.28 -11.67 13.36
N ILE A 140 5.36 -12.37 14.00
CA ILE A 140 5.46 -13.80 14.25
C ILE A 140 4.47 -14.57 13.38
N ARG A 141 4.87 -15.73 12.88
CA ARG A 141 4.01 -16.59 12.07
C ARG A 141 3.39 -17.67 12.93
N THR A 142 2.06 -17.70 13.02
CA THR A 142 1.29 -18.69 13.76
C THR A 142 0.18 -19.22 12.86
N ASN A 143 0.05 -20.54 12.74
CA ASN A 143 -0.95 -21.19 11.88
C ASN A 143 -0.95 -20.66 10.43
N GLY A 144 0.24 -20.46 9.86
CA GLY A 144 0.40 -19.98 8.48
C GLY A 144 0.23 -18.47 8.27
N LEU A 145 -0.26 -17.73 9.24
CA LEU A 145 -0.50 -16.28 9.17
C LEU A 145 0.52 -15.51 10.04
N TYR A 146 0.93 -14.36 9.55
CA TYR A 146 1.71 -13.42 10.36
C TYR A 146 0.79 -12.58 11.25
N THR A 147 1.20 -12.35 12.49
CA THR A 147 0.54 -11.49 13.47
C THR A 147 1.55 -10.65 14.24
N PHE A 148 1.06 -9.67 15.00
CA PHE A 148 1.91 -8.82 15.82
C PHE A 148 2.54 -9.61 16.99
N ASN A 149 3.84 -9.40 17.22
CA ASN A 149 4.50 -9.83 18.44
C ASN A 149 4.25 -8.80 19.56
N TYR A 150 3.08 -8.90 20.18
CA TYR A 150 2.65 -7.89 21.17
C TYR A 150 3.59 -7.78 22.37
N GLU A 151 4.20 -8.88 22.79
CA GLU A 151 5.15 -8.90 23.91
C GLU A 151 6.42 -8.12 23.56
N ASP A 152 6.99 -8.35 22.38
CA ASP A 152 8.16 -7.64 21.89
C ASP A 152 7.84 -6.16 21.63
N ILE A 153 6.68 -5.85 21.08
CA ILE A 153 6.20 -4.46 20.86
C ILE A 153 6.10 -3.74 22.21
N GLU A 154 5.43 -4.34 23.19
CA GLU A 154 5.27 -3.74 24.53
C GLU A 154 6.61 -3.53 25.23
N LYS A 155 7.50 -4.53 25.19
CA LYS A 155 8.86 -4.41 25.69
C LYS A 155 9.60 -3.23 25.05
N LYS A 156 9.51 -3.06 23.72
CA LYS A 156 10.17 -1.97 23.00
C LYS A 156 9.56 -0.61 23.30
N PHE A 157 8.25 -0.51 23.46
CA PHE A 157 7.60 0.73 23.90
C PHE A 157 8.14 1.19 25.26
N LYS A 158 8.29 0.26 26.20
CA LYS A 158 8.80 0.52 27.54
C LYS A 158 10.29 0.89 27.54
N GLU A 159 11.13 0.05 26.92
CA GLU A 159 12.59 0.19 26.99
C GLU A 159 13.14 1.29 26.08
N LYS A 160 12.58 1.43 24.86
CA LYS A 160 13.09 2.36 23.84
C LYS A 160 12.38 3.70 23.80
N LYS A 161 11.41 3.93 24.67
CA LYS A 161 10.62 5.17 24.73
C LYS A 161 10.09 5.58 23.34
N VAL A 162 9.53 4.62 22.63
CA VAL A 162 9.00 4.81 21.27
C VAL A 162 7.94 5.91 21.28
N LYS A 163 8.02 6.82 20.32
CA LYS A 163 7.07 7.93 20.15
C LYS A 163 6.03 7.68 19.06
N VAL A 164 6.43 6.92 18.04
CA VAL A 164 5.58 6.65 16.88
C VAL A 164 5.67 5.18 16.50
N LEU A 165 4.53 4.59 16.14
CA LEU A 165 4.41 3.33 15.43
C LEU A 165 3.93 3.61 14.01
N ILE A 166 4.65 3.13 12.98
CA ILE A 166 4.16 3.14 11.60
C ILE A 166 3.52 1.79 11.31
N LEU A 167 2.22 1.80 11.04
CA LEU A 167 1.40 0.62 10.73
C LEU A 167 1.12 0.55 9.23
N CYS A 168 1.31 -0.62 8.62
CA CYS A 168 0.88 -0.93 7.26
C CYS A 168 -0.43 -1.73 7.30
N SER A 169 -1.53 -1.20 6.75
CA SER A 169 -2.86 -1.83 6.84
C SER A 169 -3.73 -1.48 5.63
N PRO A 170 -4.02 -2.40 4.70
CA PRO A 170 -3.52 -3.78 4.58
C PRO A 170 -2.01 -3.88 4.45
N HIS A 171 -1.46 -5.03 4.83
CA HIS A 171 -0.03 -5.18 5.03
C HIS A 171 0.74 -5.61 3.77
N ASN A 172 1.71 -4.82 3.37
CA ASN A 172 2.68 -5.12 2.31
C ASN A 172 4.06 -5.46 2.95
N PRO A 173 4.66 -6.64 2.72
CA PRO A 173 4.37 -7.56 1.61
C PRO A 173 3.44 -8.75 1.94
N LEU A 174 2.97 -8.90 3.17
CA LEU A 174 2.36 -10.14 3.66
C LEU A 174 0.94 -10.39 3.12
N GLY A 175 0.29 -9.40 2.48
CA GLY A 175 -1.09 -9.51 2.02
C GLY A 175 -2.13 -9.59 3.16
N ARG A 176 -1.73 -9.33 4.42
CA ARG A 176 -2.62 -9.41 5.58
C ARG A 176 -3.62 -8.25 5.63
N VAL A 177 -4.86 -8.57 5.98
CA VAL A 177 -5.88 -7.61 6.43
C VAL A 177 -6.08 -7.83 7.93
N TRP A 178 -5.56 -6.90 8.74
CA TRP A 178 -5.62 -7.05 10.20
C TRP A 178 -7.04 -7.11 10.72
N THR A 179 -7.34 -8.06 11.57
CA THR A 179 -8.64 -8.21 12.22
C THR A 179 -8.88 -7.10 13.24
N LYS A 180 -10.15 -6.84 13.55
CA LYS A 180 -10.54 -5.89 14.61
C LYS A 180 -9.86 -6.21 15.95
N LYS A 181 -9.76 -7.50 16.30
CA LYS A 181 -9.12 -7.97 17.54
C LYS A 181 -7.62 -7.69 17.56
N GLU A 182 -6.92 -7.90 16.43
CA GLU A 182 -5.50 -7.63 16.33
C GLU A 182 -5.22 -6.13 16.46
N LEU A 183 -5.99 -5.29 15.75
CA LEU A 183 -5.84 -3.82 15.82
C LEU A 183 -6.20 -3.26 17.19
N ASP A 184 -7.30 -3.72 17.82
CA ASP A 184 -7.71 -3.27 19.15
C ASP A 184 -6.61 -3.55 20.19
N LYS A 185 -6.04 -4.75 20.16
CA LYS A 185 -4.92 -5.12 21.05
C LYS A 185 -3.69 -4.25 20.81
N LEU A 186 -3.36 -3.95 19.53
CA LEU A 186 -2.24 -3.09 19.18
C LEU A 186 -2.49 -1.65 19.67
N PHE A 187 -3.67 -1.10 19.41
CA PHE A 187 -4.02 0.27 19.80
C PHE A 187 -4.18 0.43 21.32
N ALA A 188 -4.59 -0.62 22.02
CA ALA A 188 -4.56 -0.62 23.48
C ALA A 188 -3.12 -0.47 24.04
N LEU A 189 -2.13 -1.12 23.41
CA LEU A 189 -0.73 -0.96 23.77
C LEU A 189 -0.21 0.45 23.41
N THR A 190 -0.50 0.96 22.20
CA THR A 190 -0.05 2.30 21.82
C THR A 190 -0.64 3.37 22.75
N HIS A 191 -1.91 3.23 23.13
CA HIS A 191 -2.59 4.10 24.09
C HIS A 191 -1.93 4.05 25.49
N LYS A 192 -1.68 2.84 26.00
CA LYS A 192 -1.03 2.62 27.31
C LYS A 192 0.32 3.31 27.42
N TYR A 193 1.08 3.36 26.32
CA TYR A 193 2.43 3.93 26.30
C TYR A 193 2.52 5.29 25.60
N HIS A 194 1.38 5.92 25.27
CA HIS A 194 1.30 7.22 24.60
C HIS A 194 2.08 7.27 23.27
N VAL A 195 2.00 6.20 22.49
CA VAL A 195 2.65 6.07 21.19
C VAL A 195 1.66 6.50 20.10
N LEU A 196 2.04 7.50 19.29
CA LEU A 196 1.28 7.93 18.12
C LEU A 196 1.32 6.85 17.04
N VAL A 197 0.19 6.55 16.43
CA VAL A 197 0.10 5.63 15.28
C VAL A 197 0.02 6.43 13.98
N ILE A 198 0.89 6.13 13.03
CA ILE A 198 0.75 6.52 11.62
C ILE A 198 0.29 5.28 10.87
N SER A 199 -0.98 5.24 10.47
CA SER A 199 -1.55 4.11 9.71
C SER A 199 -1.53 4.40 8.22
N ASP A 200 -0.70 3.66 7.48
CA ASP A 200 -0.68 3.69 6.02
C ASP A 200 -1.75 2.72 5.49
N GLU A 201 -2.85 3.30 4.98
CA GLU A 201 -4.04 2.59 4.50
C GLU A 201 -4.22 2.69 2.97
N VAL A 202 -3.14 2.93 2.21
CA VAL A 202 -3.21 3.12 0.74
C VAL A 202 -3.66 1.87 -0.04
N HIS A 203 -3.69 0.70 0.59
CA HIS A 203 -4.19 -0.56 0.02
C HIS A 203 -5.62 -0.91 0.47
N SER A 204 -6.31 -0.04 1.20
CA SER A 204 -7.59 -0.31 1.87
C SER A 204 -8.73 -0.76 0.95
N ASP A 205 -8.69 -0.43 -0.33
CA ASP A 205 -9.72 -0.78 -1.30
C ASP A 205 -9.49 -2.15 -1.98
N ILE A 206 -8.28 -2.70 -1.88
CA ILE A 206 -7.89 -3.94 -2.57
C ILE A 206 -7.97 -5.08 -1.56
N ILE A 207 -9.16 -5.64 -1.43
CA ILE A 207 -9.51 -6.64 -0.42
C ILE A 207 -10.12 -7.86 -1.11
N MET A 208 -9.63 -9.04 -0.77
CA MET A 208 -10.10 -10.31 -1.34
C MET A 208 -11.41 -10.75 -0.70
N SER A 209 -12.16 -11.58 -1.41
CA SER A 209 -13.44 -12.12 -0.96
C SER A 209 -13.32 -12.79 0.41
N GLY A 210 -14.32 -12.57 1.27
CA GLY A 210 -14.34 -13.11 2.64
C GLY A 210 -13.56 -12.28 3.66
N HIS A 211 -12.83 -11.24 3.24
CA HIS A 211 -12.10 -10.34 4.13
C HIS A 211 -12.73 -8.94 4.16
N LYS A 212 -12.49 -8.22 5.25
CA LYS A 212 -12.99 -6.85 5.42
C LYS A 212 -11.92 -5.96 6.02
N PHE A 213 -11.59 -4.88 5.34
CA PHE A 213 -10.69 -3.86 5.88
C PHE A 213 -11.33 -3.16 7.08
N ILE A 214 -10.53 -2.91 8.11
CA ILE A 214 -10.92 -2.20 9.32
C ILE A 214 -10.13 -0.89 9.40
N PRO A 215 -10.74 0.27 9.13
CA PRO A 215 -10.07 1.56 9.25
C PRO A 215 -9.56 1.81 10.67
N SER A 216 -8.33 2.28 10.82
CA SER A 216 -7.76 2.57 12.14
C SER A 216 -8.56 3.63 12.90
N LEU A 217 -9.10 4.64 12.22
CA LEU A 217 -9.96 5.67 12.82
C LEU A 217 -11.38 5.20 13.18
N SER A 218 -11.73 3.94 12.91
CA SER A 218 -12.98 3.34 13.41
C SER A 218 -12.92 3.03 14.91
N PHE A 219 -11.71 2.97 15.49
CA PHE A 219 -11.49 2.75 16.92
C PHE A 219 -11.57 4.08 17.68
N LYS A 220 -12.79 4.56 17.91
CA LYS A 220 -13.06 5.88 18.49
C LYS A 220 -12.36 6.18 19.82
N LYS A 221 -12.14 5.14 20.62
CA LYS A 221 -11.39 5.23 21.88
C LYS A 221 -9.96 5.75 21.70
N TYR A 222 -9.34 5.44 20.55
CA TYR A 222 -7.93 5.73 20.28
C TYR A 222 -7.73 6.79 19.17
N GLU A 223 -8.82 7.34 18.59
CA GLU A 223 -8.73 8.19 17.38
C GLU A 223 -7.85 9.43 17.54
N ASN A 224 -7.68 9.93 18.76
CA ASN A 224 -6.83 11.08 19.05
C ASN A 224 -5.32 10.79 19.01
N GLU A 225 -4.94 9.52 18.93
CA GLU A 225 -3.56 9.03 18.86
C GLU A 225 -3.27 8.35 17.51
N ILE A 226 -4.19 8.44 16.55
CA ILE A 226 -4.06 7.82 15.23
C ILE A 226 -4.12 8.89 14.15
N ILE A 227 -3.17 8.84 13.24
CA ILE A 227 -3.16 9.58 11.97
C ILE A 227 -3.23 8.55 10.85
N THR A 228 -4.17 8.71 9.93
CA THR A 228 -4.36 7.78 8.82
C THR A 228 -3.96 8.43 7.51
N ILE A 229 -3.27 7.67 6.65
CA ILE A 229 -2.92 8.07 5.29
C ILE A 229 -3.72 7.20 4.33
N THR A 230 -4.50 7.83 3.45
CA THR A 230 -5.30 7.16 2.41
C THR A 230 -5.01 7.72 1.04
N ALA A 231 -5.05 6.87 0.00
CA ALA A 231 -4.83 7.30 -1.38
C ALA A 231 -5.45 6.30 -2.36
N LEU A 232 -5.88 6.79 -3.52
CA LEU A 232 -6.33 5.95 -4.63
C LEU A 232 -5.20 5.56 -5.61
N SER A 233 -3.94 5.88 -5.27
CA SER A 233 -2.79 5.58 -6.11
C SER A 233 -2.63 4.09 -6.39
N LYS A 234 -2.96 3.23 -5.42
CA LYS A 234 -2.95 1.78 -5.56
C LYS A 234 -4.27 1.21 -6.07
N THR A 235 -5.37 1.88 -5.78
CA THR A 235 -6.72 1.46 -6.17
C THR A 235 -6.93 1.55 -7.67
N PHE A 236 -6.48 2.65 -8.32
CA PHE A 236 -6.74 2.92 -9.74
C PHE A 236 -5.48 3.14 -10.58
N SER A 237 -4.31 2.66 -10.16
CA SER A 237 -3.05 2.88 -10.90
C SER A 237 -2.70 4.36 -11.12
N LEU A 238 -2.88 5.19 -10.09
CA LEU A 238 -2.74 6.66 -10.15
C LEU A 238 -1.45 7.18 -9.48
N ALA A 239 -0.41 6.37 -9.39
CA ALA A 239 0.81 6.74 -8.65
C ALA A 239 1.50 8.00 -9.18
N ILE A 240 1.44 8.26 -10.50
CA ILE A 240 2.04 9.44 -11.13
C ILE A 240 1.42 10.76 -10.65
N PHE A 241 0.15 10.74 -10.22
CA PHE A 241 -0.55 11.95 -9.78
C PHE A 241 -0.17 12.41 -8.39
N ALA A 242 0.66 11.64 -7.68
CA ALA A 242 1.28 12.08 -6.43
C ALA A 242 0.28 12.79 -5.47
N HIS A 243 -0.79 12.09 -5.06
CA HIS A 243 -1.86 12.64 -4.22
C HIS A 243 -2.27 11.65 -3.14
N CYS A 244 -2.35 12.11 -1.90
CA CYS A 244 -2.91 11.36 -0.78
C CYS A 244 -3.55 12.28 0.26
N HIS A 245 -4.39 11.70 1.11
CA HIS A 245 -5.01 12.37 2.24
C HIS A 245 -4.30 11.95 3.53
N ILE A 246 -4.12 12.90 4.42
CA ILE A 246 -3.66 12.69 5.79
C ILE A 246 -4.83 13.10 6.69
N VAL A 247 -5.36 12.16 7.46
CA VAL A 247 -6.49 12.41 8.35
C VAL A 247 -5.99 12.50 9.80
N ILE A 248 -6.12 13.69 10.40
CA ILE A 248 -5.65 14.02 11.75
C ILE A 248 -6.83 14.49 12.61
N PRO A 249 -7.52 13.60 13.32
CA PRO A 249 -8.67 13.99 14.16
C PRO A 249 -8.29 14.91 15.30
N ASN A 250 -7.17 14.66 15.95
CA ASN A 250 -6.69 15.45 17.10
C ASN A 250 -6.26 16.84 16.69
N LYS A 251 -6.98 17.87 17.17
CA LYS A 251 -6.72 19.27 16.84
C LYS A 251 -5.29 19.71 17.20
N LYS A 252 -4.77 19.30 18.37
CA LYS A 252 -3.42 19.69 18.82
C LYS A 252 -2.33 19.14 17.90
N LEU A 253 -2.48 17.90 17.43
CA LEU A 253 -1.55 17.29 16.46
C LEU A 253 -1.69 17.96 15.09
N ARG A 254 -2.91 18.26 14.68
CA ARG A 254 -3.21 18.95 13.42
C ARG A 254 -2.62 20.36 13.38
N ASP A 255 -2.77 21.14 14.45
CA ASP A 255 -2.19 22.49 14.53
C ASP A 255 -0.65 22.48 14.40
N LYS A 256 0.03 21.47 14.99
CA LYS A 256 1.48 21.29 14.82
C LYS A 256 1.85 20.90 13.39
N PHE A 257 1.05 20.01 12.79
CA PHE A 257 1.24 19.58 11.41
C PHE A 257 1.02 20.74 10.43
N ASP A 258 -0.04 21.53 10.64
CA ASP A 258 -0.34 22.73 9.84
C ASP A 258 0.78 23.76 9.93
N LYS A 259 1.33 23.99 11.12
CA LYS A 259 2.49 24.87 11.30
C LYS A 259 3.67 24.41 10.44
N TYR A 260 3.98 23.10 10.48
CA TYR A 260 5.05 22.52 9.66
C TYR A 260 4.77 22.69 8.16
N GLN A 261 3.57 22.33 7.69
CA GLN A 261 3.23 22.48 6.27
C GLN A 261 3.31 23.95 5.80
N ASN A 262 2.89 24.89 6.61
CA ASN A 262 2.93 26.33 6.28
C ASN A 262 4.39 26.84 6.25
N GLU A 263 5.21 26.47 7.22
CA GLU A 263 6.64 26.84 7.30
C GLU A 263 7.43 26.39 6.06
N TYR A 264 7.12 25.19 5.53
CA TYR A 264 7.81 24.63 4.37
C TYR A 264 7.03 24.75 3.06
N HIS A 265 5.96 25.56 3.01
CA HIS A 265 5.10 25.77 1.83
C HIS A 265 4.53 24.47 1.22
N LEU A 266 4.16 23.51 2.06
CA LEU A 266 3.64 22.19 1.67
C LEU A 266 2.11 22.10 1.72
N ALA A 267 1.43 23.12 2.25
CA ALA A 267 -0.03 23.10 2.48
C ALA A 267 -0.88 23.19 1.20
N SER A 268 -0.26 23.49 0.04
CA SER A 268 -1.00 23.63 -1.21
C SER A 268 -1.40 22.29 -1.81
N VAL A 269 -2.66 22.18 -2.24
CA VAL A 269 -3.16 21.04 -3.01
C VAL A 269 -2.99 21.31 -4.50
N ASN A 270 -2.38 20.38 -5.21
CA ASN A 270 -2.43 20.37 -6.67
C ASN A 270 -3.78 19.78 -7.11
N ALA A 271 -4.71 20.64 -7.51
CA ALA A 271 -6.05 20.23 -7.90
C ALA A 271 -6.03 19.26 -9.10
N PHE A 272 -5.11 19.43 -10.06
CA PHE A 272 -4.96 18.51 -11.19
C PHE A 272 -4.59 17.09 -10.72
N CYS A 273 -3.73 16.97 -9.70
CA CYS A 273 -3.39 15.69 -9.09
C CYS A 273 -4.54 15.09 -8.25
N ALA A 274 -5.43 15.93 -7.73
CA ALA A 274 -6.60 15.49 -6.97
C ALA A 274 -7.79 15.02 -7.85
N TYR A 275 -7.91 15.54 -9.07
CA TYR A 275 -9.00 15.17 -9.99
C TYR A 275 -9.13 13.67 -10.21
N PRO A 276 -8.08 12.89 -10.50
CA PRO A 276 -8.21 11.45 -10.69
C PRO A 276 -8.80 10.74 -9.47
N SER A 277 -8.41 11.17 -8.27
CA SER A 277 -8.96 10.63 -7.03
C SER A 277 -10.44 10.99 -6.87
N TYR A 278 -10.83 12.24 -7.15
CA TYR A 278 -12.22 12.67 -7.10
C TYR A 278 -13.11 11.82 -8.05
N TYR A 279 -12.69 11.64 -9.29
CA TYR A 279 -13.44 10.84 -10.26
C TYR A 279 -13.39 9.34 -9.93
N GLY A 280 -12.30 8.87 -9.35
CA GLY A 280 -12.18 7.51 -8.83
C GLY A 280 -13.20 7.22 -7.72
N TYR A 281 -13.33 8.10 -6.74
CA TYR A 281 -14.35 8.00 -5.69
C TYR A 281 -15.78 8.03 -6.25
N LYS A 282 -16.02 8.84 -7.29
CA LYS A 282 -17.36 9.05 -7.85
C LYS A 282 -17.81 7.91 -8.76
N TYR A 283 -16.90 7.27 -9.50
CA TYR A 283 -17.25 6.36 -10.59
C TYR A 283 -16.50 5.02 -10.59
N GLY A 284 -15.49 4.84 -9.74
CA GLY A 284 -14.55 3.74 -9.85
C GLY A 284 -15.00 2.41 -9.27
N GLU A 285 -16.16 2.31 -8.64
CA GLU A 285 -16.56 1.15 -7.85
C GLU A 285 -16.61 -0.15 -8.67
N GLU A 286 -17.32 -0.17 -9.79
CA GLU A 286 -17.44 -1.37 -10.63
C GLU A 286 -16.09 -1.82 -11.20
N TRP A 287 -15.24 -0.84 -11.55
CA TRP A 287 -13.89 -1.11 -12.02
C TRP A 287 -13.05 -1.79 -10.94
N LEU A 288 -13.07 -1.26 -9.72
CA LEU A 288 -12.34 -1.80 -8.57
C LEU A 288 -12.81 -3.20 -8.20
N ASP A 289 -14.14 -3.42 -8.13
CA ASP A 289 -14.68 -4.73 -7.81
C ASP A 289 -14.32 -5.78 -8.88
N SER A 290 -14.20 -5.36 -10.13
CA SER A 290 -13.74 -6.23 -11.22
C SER A 290 -12.24 -6.49 -11.13
N LEU A 291 -11.42 -5.49 -10.77
CA LEU A 291 -9.99 -5.66 -10.52
C LEU A 291 -9.74 -6.65 -9.39
N ASN A 292 -10.46 -6.52 -8.27
CA ASN A 292 -10.29 -7.41 -7.12
C ASN A 292 -10.56 -8.87 -7.51
N LYS A 293 -11.57 -9.13 -8.35
CA LYS A 293 -11.83 -10.47 -8.92
C LYS A 293 -10.68 -10.98 -9.79
N VAL A 294 -10.08 -10.11 -10.62
CA VAL A 294 -8.91 -10.49 -11.43
C VAL A 294 -7.71 -10.84 -10.56
N VAL A 295 -7.44 -10.06 -9.52
CA VAL A 295 -6.34 -10.34 -8.58
C VAL A 295 -6.58 -11.66 -7.85
N GLU A 296 -7.80 -11.92 -7.42
CA GLU A 296 -8.19 -13.16 -6.75
C GLU A 296 -8.05 -14.38 -7.68
N GLU A 297 -8.52 -14.30 -8.94
CA GLU A 297 -8.32 -15.34 -9.94
C GLU A 297 -6.83 -15.62 -10.18
N ASN A 298 -6.03 -14.57 -10.33
CA ASN A 298 -4.58 -14.67 -10.50
C ASN A 298 -3.90 -15.32 -9.30
N TYR A 299 -4.32 -14.98 -8.09
CA TYR A 299 -3.82 -15.58 -6.86
C TYR A 299 -4.21 -17.07 -6.74
N CYS A 300 -5.47 -17.41 -7.00
CA CYS A 300 -5.93 -18.80 -7.01
C CYS A 300 -5.14 -19.64 -8.02
N TYR A 301 -4.90 -19.10 -9.23
CA TYR A 301 -4.08 -19.79 -10.23
C TYR A 301 -2.65 -19.99 -9.77
N LEU A 302 -2.02 -18.97 -9.16
CA LEU A 302 -0.67 -19.07 -8.58
C LEU A 302 -0.61 -20.19 -7.52
N CYS A 303 -1.57 -20.23 -6.59
CA CYS A 303 -1.66 -21.24 -5.54
C CYS A 303 -1.87 -22.64 -6.12
N LEU A 304 -2.77 -22.80 -7.09
CA LEU A 304 -3.05 -24.07 -7.76
C LEU A 304 -1.78 -24.66 -8.42
N ARG A 305 -1.00 -23.79 -9.07
CA ARG A 305 0.19 -24.25 -9.84
C ARG A 305 1.41 -24.48 -8.95
N LEU A 306 1.67 -23.56 -8.02
CA LEU A 306 2.93 -23.53 -7.28
C LEU A 306 2.81 -23.96 -5.82
N GLY A 307 1.60 -23.98 -5.23
CA GLY A 307 1.42 -24.24 -3.81
C GLY A 307 1.89 -25.61 -3.29
N LYS A 308 2.07 -26.58 -4.18
CA LYS A 308 2.67 -27.89 -3.83
C LYS A 308 4.20 -27.88 -3.76
N TYR A 309 4.84 -26.83 -4.27
CA TYR A 309 6.30 -26.70 -4.30
C TYR A 309 6.81 -25.65 -3.32
N VAL A 310 6.11 -24.53 -3.21
CA VAL A 310 6.54 -23.34 -2.46
C VAL A 310 5.47 -22.89 -1.48
N ASP A 311 5.87 -22.18 -0.44
CA ASP A 311 4.95 -21.61 0.54
C ASP A 311 4.47 -20.24 0.05
N ILE A 312 3.17 -20.11 -0.18
CA ILE A 312 2.52 -18.89 -0.65
C ILE A 312 1.66 -18.37 0.50
N LEU A 313 1.94 -17.15 0.98
CA LEU A 313 1.13 -16.59 2.06
C LEU A 313 -0.31 -16.33 1.57
N PRO A 314 -1.30 -16.54 2.44
CA PRO A 314 -2.68 -16.13 2.16
C PRO A 314 -2.74 -14.66 1.77
N LEU A 315 -3.41 -14.37 0.64
CA LEU A 315 -3.63 -13.01 0.17
C LEU A 315 -5.02 -12.55 0.60
N GLU A 316 -5.08 -11.80 1.69
CA GLU A 316 -6.33 -11.25 2.23
C GLU A 316 -6.63 -9.86 1.65
N GLY A 317 -5.58 -9.14 1.26
CA GLY A 317 -5.64 -7.82 0.63
C GLY A 317 -4.36 -7.47 -0.12
N THR A 318 -4.35 -6.34 -0.80
CA THR A 318 -3.36 -5.94 -1.79
C THR A 318 -3.44 -6.77 -3.08
N TYR A 319 -2.59 -6.48 -4.06
CA TYR A 319 -2.40 -7.33 -5.26
C TYR A 319 -0.99 -7.93 -5.30
N LEU A 320 -0.39 -8.16 -4.12
CA LEU A 320 1.02 -8.51 -3.96
C LEU A 320 1.14 -9.83 -3.21
N ALA A 321 1.43 -10.92 -3.92
CA ALA A 321 1.65 -12.21 -3.31
C ALA A 321 3.10 -12.34 -2.80
N PHE A 322 3.28 -12.87 -1.58
CA PHE A 322 4.58 -13.11 -0.99
C PHE A 322 4.85 -14.61 -0.89
N VAL A 323 5.92 -15.07 -1.56
CA VAL A 323 6.20 -16.49 -1.83
C VAL A 323 7.56 -16.85 -1.30
N ASP A 324 7.65 -17.95 -0.53
CA ASP A 324 8.90 -18.51 0.01
C ASP A 324 9.39 -19.68 -0.86
N PHE A 325 10.58 -19.55 -1.39
CA PHE A 325 11.28 -20.57 -2.17
C PHE A 325 12.28 -21.36 -1.32
N LYS A 326 12.08 -21.39 0.01
CA LYS A 326 12.91 -22.17 0.92
C LYS A 326 12.89 -23.63 0.50
N GLY A 327 14.08 -24.25 0.43
CA GLY A 327 14.25 -25.61 -0.09
C GLY A 327 14.76 -25.68 -1.53
N TYR A 328 14.55 -24.61 -2.31
CA TYR A 328 15.01 -24.52 -3.70
C TYR A 328 16.16 -23.53 -3.88
N THR A 329 16.20 -22.47 -3.08
CA THR A 329 17.22 -21.44 -3.20
C THR A 329 17.49 -20.74 -1.87
N LYS A 330 18.71 -20.19 -1.73
CA LYS A 330 19.07 -19.26 -0.64
C LYS A 330 18.74 -17.79 -0.99
N ASN A 331 18.45 -17.48 -2.26
CA ASN A 331 18.09 -16.15 -2.72
C ASN A 331 17.02 -16.24 -3.81
N ALA A 332 15.77 -15.96 -3.43
CA ALA A 332 14.62 -16.06 -4.32
C ALA A 332 14.68 -15.08 -5.50
N TYR A 333 15.16 -13.85 -5.27
CA TYR A 333 15.29 -12.87 -6.35
C TYR A 333 16.25 -13.35 -7.44
N LYS A 334 17.45 -13.81 -7.05
CA LYS A 334 18.45 -14.33 -7.99
C LYS A 334 17.92 -15.54 -8.76
N PHE A 335 17.25 -16.47 -8.06
CA PHE A 335 16.64 -17.65 -8.68
C PHE A 335 15.59 -17.26 -9.73
N LEU A 336 14.65 -16.38 -9.38
CA LEU A 336 13.59 -15.93 -10.31
C LEU A 336 14.19 -15.14 -11.49
N TYR A 337 15.15 -14.28 -11.23
CA TYR A 337 15.75 -13.42 -12.24
C TYR A 337 16.61 -14.20 -13.24
N GLU A 338 17.48 -15.09 -12.77
CA GLU A 338 18.47 -15.81 -13.60
C GLU A 338 17.92 -17.09 -14.23
N LYS A 339 17.00 -17.78 -13.54
CA LYS A 339 16.49 -19.10 -13.97
C LYS A 339 15.10 -19.06 -14.58
N CYS A 340 14.25 -18.12 -14.13
CA CYS A 340 12.85 -18.08 -14.55
C CYS A 340 12.53 -16.90 -15.47
N ASP A 341 13.48 -16.04 -15.81
CA ASP A 341 13.28 -14.81 -16.57
C ASP A 341 12.19 -13.89 -15.98
N LEU A 342 12.12 -13.86 -14.63
CA LEU A 342 11.16 -13.06 -13.89
C LEU A 342 11.85 -12.00 -13.05
N MET A 343 11.35 -10.77 -13.11
CA MET A 343 11.78 -9.70 -12.21
C MET A 343 10.75 -9.53 -11.10
N ALA A 344 11.01 -10.09 -9.92
CA ALA A 344 10.21 -9.95 -8.70
C ALA A 344 10.79 -8.87 -7.77
N THR A 345 10.11 -8.58 -6.65
CA THR A 345 10.73 -7.80 -5.57
C THR A 345 11.38 -8.75 -4.57
N ALA A 346 12.68 -8.57 -4.32
CA ALA A 346 13.44 -9.38 -3.37
C ALA A 346 12.87 -9.27 -1.95
N GLY A 347 12.70 -10.41 -1.27
CA GLY A 347 12.17 -10.47 0.10
C GLY A 347 13.08 -9.79 1.12
N GLU A 348 14.39 -9.87 0.93
CA GLU A 348 15.39 -9.22 1.78
C GLU A 348 15.27 -7.68 1.86
N LYS A 349 14.59 -7.04 0.88
CA LYS A 349 14.26 -5.62 0.94
C LYS A 349 13.25 -5.29 2.05
N PHE A 350 12.40 -6.24 2.43
CA PHE A 350 11.36 -6.08 3.46
C PHE A 350 11.87 -6.48 4.86
N ASP A 351 12.75 -7.50 4.92
CA ASP A 351 13.51 -7.92 6.11
C ASP A 351 14.67 -8.79 5.62
N ALA A 352 15.88 -8.60 6.15
CA ALA A 352 17.06 -9.37 5.79
C ALA A 352 16.88 -10.90 5.96
N LYS A 353 15.98 -11.33 6.85
CA LYS A 353 15.64 -12.74 7.07
C LYS A 353 14.81 -13.36 5.94
N CYS A 354 14.31 -12.55 5.02
CA CYS A 354 13.43 -12.98 3.93
C CYS A 354 14.16 -13.21 2.60
N ALA A 355 15.43 -13.60 2.61
CA ALA A 355 16.20 -13.80 1.37
C ALA A 355 15.61 -14.92 0.46
N THR A 356 14.96 -15.94 1.04
CA THR A 356 14.27 -16.99 0.29
C THR A 356 12.88 -16.58 -0.22
N TRP A 357 12.41 -15.40 0.16
CA TRP A 357 11.10 -14.87 -0.23
C TRP A 357 11.20 -13.93 -1.42
N ALA A 358 10.13 -13.90 -2.21
CA ALA A 358 9.93 -12.91 -3.26
C ALA A 358 8.49 -12.41 -3.27
N ARG A 359 8.30 -11.10 -3.56
CA ARG A 359 6.97 -10.52 -3.74
C ARG A 359 6.64 -10.41 -5.22
N LEU A 360 5.52 -11.00 -5.62
CA LEU A 360 5.00 -11.02 -6.99
C LEU A 360 3.78 -10.09 -7.09
N ASN A 361 3.76 -9.25 -8.11
CA ASN A 361 2.61 -8.39 -8.43
C ASN A 361 1.60 -9.17 -9.29
N LEU A 362 0.38 -9.30 -8.80
CA LEU A 362 -0.72 -10.00 -9.46
C LEU A 362 -1.70 -9.08 -10.20
N ALA A 363 -1.51 -7.75 -10.16
CA ALA A 363 -2.34 -6.81 -10.93
C ALA A 363 -1.88 -6.73 -12.39
N THR A 364 -1.98 -7.86 -13.07
CA THR A 364 -1.61 -8.08 -14.49
C THR A 364 -2.58 -9.08 -15.13
N SER A 365 -2.42 -9.38 -16.41
CA SER A 365 -3.25 -10.38 -17.08
C SER A 365 -2.98 -11.80 -16.55
N LEU A 366 -4.01 -12.66 -16.52
CA LEU A 366 -3.85 -14.08 -16.21
C LEU A 366 -2.82 -14.77 -17.13
N ALA A 367 -2.68 -14.31 -18.39
CA ALA A 367 -1.68 -14.82 -19.31
C ALA A 367 -0.25 -14.59 -18.80
N ASN A 368 0.03 -13.43 -18.20
CA ASN A 368 1.33 -13.14 -17.58
C ASN A 368 1.56 -14.00 -16.33
N VAL A 369 0.53 -14.21 -15.51
CA VAL A 369 0.63 -15.09 -14.34
C VAL A 369 0.89 -16.53 -14.76
N LYS A 370 0.24 -17.01 -15.82
CA LYS A 370 0.50 -18.34 -16.41
C LYS A 370 1.94 -18.49 -16.85
N LYS A 371 2.46 -17.53 -17.62
CA LYS A 371 3.88 -17.52 -18.05
C LYS A 371 4.83 -17.57 -16.86
N ALA A 372 4.56 -16.79 -15.80
CA ALA A 372 5.36 -16.80 -14.60
C ALA A 372 5.33 -18.17 -13.91
N CYS A 373 4.14 -18.76 -13.73
CA CYS A 373 4.00 -20.07 -13.12
C CYS A 373 4.71 -21.17 -13.92
N ASP A 374 4.57 -21.16 -15.25
CA ASP A 374 5.20 -22.14 -16.14
C ASP A 374 6.73 -22.07 -16.04
N ALA A 375 7.31 -20.86 -16.04
CA ALA A 375 8.75 -20.65 -15.89
C ALA A 375 9.25 -21.12 -14.51
N ILE A 376 8.54 -20.76 -13.43
CA ILE A 376 8.90 -21.17 -12.07
C ILE A 376 8.79 -22.69 -11.91
N GLU A 377 7.65 -23.27 -12.29
CA GLU A 377 7.39 -24.73 -12.13
C GLU A 377 8.42 -25.57 -12.88
N LYS A 378 8.83 -25.14 -14.08
CA LYS A 378 9.88 -25.79 -14.86
C LYS A 378 11.20 -25.90 -14.08
N GLU A 379 11.59 -24.85 -13.37
CA GLU A 379 12.84 -24.84 -12.60
C GLU A 379 12.71 -25.60 -11.26
N LEU A 380 11.51 -25.58 -10.64
CA LEU A 380 11.26 -26.31 -9.39
C LEU A 380 11.17 -27.86 -9.58
N LYS A 381 10.98 -28.32 -10.81
CA LYS A 381 10.93 -29.76 -11.17
C LYS A 381 12.30 -30.37 -11.51
N LYS A 382 13.35 -29.55 -11.64
CA LYS A 382 14.72 -29.99 -11.83
C LYS A 382 15.36 -30.47 -10.54
#